data_483b6077d3fd40f51522e9689c533bcf
#
_entry.id   483b6077d3fd40f51522e9689c533bcf
#
_cell.length_a   1.000
_cell.length_b   1.000
_cell.length_c   1.000
_cell.angle_alpha   90.00
_cell.angle_beta   90.00
_cell.angle_gamma   90.00
#
_symmetry.space_group_name_H-M   'P 1'
#
loop_
_entity.id
_entity.type
_entity.pdbx_description
1 polymer ?
#
loop_
_entity_poly.entity_id
_entity_poly.type
_entity_poly.pdbx_seq_one_letter_code
_entity_poly.pdbx_strand_id
1 'polypeptide(L)'
;VSRYSKGAIILHWLMAVMIIGNLAGGFMHDFVPTEGGQRALVMGLHKSFGLTIIALTLLRIGWRVANPPPAFPHYFTGGERLLAKAAHGAFYLLMLAIPVSGWVMADRNTRPLSFFGALDVPKFGVAKPIADAAHELHETLGWVMLALLALHIIGLLKHLVLDRDNLLVRMGLGSGRA
;
A
#
# COMPACT_ATOMS: atom_id res chain seq x y z
N VAL A 1 0.95 -21.91 16.72
CA VAL A 1 0.69 -20.50 16.34
C VAL A 1 -0.34 -20.47 15.23
N SER A 2 -1.49 -19.81 15.44
CA SER A 2 -2.52 -19.67 14.41
C SER A 2 -2.00 -18.77 13.26
N ARG A 3 -2.08 -19.28 12.02
CA ARG A 3 -1.61 -18.58 10.81
C ARG A 3 -2.77 -17.92 10.06
N TYR A 4 -2.48 -16.89 9.30
CA TYR A 4 -3.41 -16.36 8.31
C TYR A 4 -3.66 -17.40 7.19
N SER A 5 -4.79 -17.28 6.49
CA SER A 5 -5.06 -18.11 5.31
C SER A 5 -4.00 -17.86 4.21
N LYS A 6 -3.73 -18.85 3.39
CA LYS A 6 -2.73 -18.76 2.30
C LYS A 6 -2.99 -17.56 1.38
N GLY A 7 -4.25 -17.30 1.02
CA GLY A 7 -4.60 -16.14 0.19
C GLY A 7 -4.31 -14.81 0.88
N ALA A 8 -4.58 -14.68 2.19
CA ALA A 8 -4.24 -13.47 2.94
C ALA A 8 -2.71 -13.22 3.00
N ILE A 9 -1.92 -14.30 3.12
CA ILE A 9 -0.45 -14.23 3.12
C ILE A 9 0.07 -13.79 1.74
N ILE A 10 -0.40 -14.41 0.67
CA ILE A 10 0.02 -14.07 -0.71
C ILE A 10 -0.33 -12.62 -1.03
N LEU A 11 -1.57 -12.20 -0.76
CA LEU A 11 -2.01 -10.82 -0.99
C LEU A 11 -1.20 -9.82 -0.16
N HIS A 12 -0.83 -10.18 1.07
CA HIS A 12 0.00 -9.29 1.90
C HIS A 12 1.37 -9.05 1.27
N TRP A 13 2.09 -10.11 0.94
CA TRP A 13 3.46 -9.97 0.44
C TRP A 13 3.51 -9.37 -0.96
N LEU A 14 2.59 -9.76 -1.83
CA LEU A 14 2.45 -9.12 -3.14
C LEU A 14 2.23 -7.61 -3.02
N MET A 15 1.25 -7.20 -2.19
CA MET A 15 0.96 -5.79 -2.00
C MET A 15 2.07 -5.05 -1.26
N ALA A 16 2.78 -5.69 -0.32
CA ALA A 16 3.91 -5.07 0.36
C ALA A 16 5.02 -4.69 -0.63
N VAL A 17 5.41 -5.63 -1.52
CA VAL A 17 6.41 -5.35 -2.57
C VAL A 17 5.93 -4.25 -3.52
N MET A 18 4.68 -4.31 -3.96
CA MET A 18 4.12 -3.31 -4.88
C MET A 18 4.06 -1.92 -4.25
N ILE A 19 3.61 -1.81 -2.98
CA ILE A 19 3.50 -0.53 -2.28
C ILE A 19 4.88 0.08 -2.04
N ILE A 20 5.86 -0.71 -1.58
CA ILE A 20 7.23 -0.24 -1.36
C ILE A 20 7.85 0.23 -2.69
N GLY A 21 7.74 -0.57 -3.75
CA GLY A 21 8.23 -0.18 -5.07
C GLY A 21 7.54 1.05 -5.64
N ASN A 22 6.23 1.18 -5.43
CA ASN A 22 5.45 2.32 -5.92
C ASN A 22 5.76 3.61 -5.13
N LEU A 23 5.95 3.53 -3.82
CA LEU A 23 6.43 4.64 -3.00
C LEU A 23 7.83 5.08 -3.46
N ALA A 24 8.75 4.14 -3.66
CA ALA A 24 10.09 4.45 -4.15
C ALA A 24 10.03 5.16 -5.51
N GLY A 25 9.24 4.63 -6.47
CA GLY A 25 9.05 5.28 -7.77
C GLY A 25 8.45 6.67 -7.68
N GLY A 26 7.51 6.89 -6.75
CA GLY A 26 6.88 8.18 -6.50
C GLY A 26 7.85 9.21 -5.90
N PHE A 27 8.61 8.84 -4.86
CA PHE A 27 9.56 9.76 -4.22
C PHE A 27 10.85 10.00 -5.02
N MET A 28 11.26 9.03 -5.83
CA MET A 28 12.52 9.11 -6.58
C MET A 28 12.36 9.66 -8.00
N HIS A 29 11.14 9.91 -8.48
CA HIS A 29 10.92 10.27 -9.88
C HIS A 29 11.65 11.55 -10.31
N ASP A 30 11.85 12.51 -9.40
CA ASP A 30 12.57 13.76 -9.70
C ASP A 30 14.08 13.56 -9.90
N PHE A 31 14.62 12.49 -9.32
CA PHE A 31 16.03 12.10 -9.50
C PHE A 31 16.28 11.28 -10.77
N VAL A 32 15.20 10.84 -11.46
CA VAL A 32 15.29 10.08 -12.70
C VAL A 32 15.46 11.06 -13.87
N PRO A 33 16.45 10.88 -14.77
CA PRO A 33 16.65 11.73 -15.95
C PRO A 33 15.39 11.80 -16.81
N THR A 34 15.09 12.99 -17.32
CA THR A 34 13.99 13.20 -18.29
C THR A 34 14.35 12.72 -19.68
N GLU A 35 15.64 12.72 -19.99
CA GLU A 35 16.19 12.27 -21.26
C GLU A 35 16.04 10.75 -21.41
N GLY A 36 15.83 10.28 -22.64
CA GLY A 36 15.67 8.84 -22.93
C GLY A 36 14.37 8.21 -22.43
N GLY A 37 13.40 8.99 -21.93
CA GLY A 37 12.08 8.47 -21.55
C GLY A 37 12.02 7.72 -20.22
N GLN A 38 13.11 7.65 -19.46
CA GLN A 38 13.19 6.88 -18.21
C GLN A 38 12.19 7.38 -17.17
N ARG A 39 12.08 8.71 -16.97
CA ARG A 39 11.10 9.29 -16.05
C ARG A 39 9.65 8.97 -16.48
N ALA A 40 9.38 9.00 -17.77
CA ALA A 40 8.06 8.65 -18.30
C ALA A 40 7.71 7.18 -18.02
N LEU A 41 8.68 6.28 -18.15
CA LEU A 41 8.52 4.86 -17.81
C LEU A 41 8.24 4.67 -16.33
N VAL A 42 9.06 5.27 -15.44
CA VAL A 42 8.87 5.18 -13.97
C VAL A 42 7.49 5.68 -13.57
N MET A 43 7.06 6.84 -14.10
CA MET A 43 5.75 7.39 -13.79
C MET A 43 4.61 6.61 -14.44
N GLY A 44 4.81 6.00 -15.60
CA GLY A 44 3.86 5.09 -16.23
C GLY A 44 3.63 3.85 -15.37
N LEU A 45 4.70 3.23 -14.88
CA LEU A 45 4.64 2.09 -13.95
C LEU A 45 4.01 2.48 -12.61
N HIS A 46 4.39 3.64 -12.03
CA HIS A 46 3.82 4.17 -10.79
C HIS A 46 2.29 4.28 -10.87
N LYS A 47 1.77 4.87 -11.94
CA LYS A 47 0.32 5.00 -12.18
C LYS A 47 -0.36 3.65 -12.33
N SER A 48 0.24 2.75 -13.13
CA SER A 48 -0.33 1.42 -13.40
C SER A 48 -0.36 0.55 -12.15
N PHE A 49 0.72 0.53 -11.36
CA PHE A 49 0.74 -0.16 -10.07
C PHE A 49 -0.21 0.49 -9.06
N GLY A 50 -0.36 1.83 -9.07
CA GLY A 50 -1.36 2.51 -8.24
C GLY A 50 -2.78 2.00 -8.52
N LEU A 51 -3.19 1.92 -9.78
CA LEU A 51 -4.48 1.36 -10.18
C LEU A 51 -4.61 -0.12 -9.80
N THR A 52 -3.54 -0.90 -9.97
CA THR A 52 -3.51 -2.32 -9.55
C THR A 52 -3.70 -2.46 -8.05
N ILE A 53 -3.11 -1.57 -7.24
CA ILE A 53 -3.26 -1.56 -5.78
C ILE A 53 -4.72 -1.35 -5.38
N ILE A 54 -5.51 -0.51 -6.09
CA ILE A 54 -6.95 -0.38 -5.83
C ILE A 54 -7.63 -1.74 -5.96
N ALA A 55 -7.45 -2.41 -7.10
CA ALA A 55 -8.09 -3.70 -7.37
C ALA A 55 -7.68 -4.77 -6.34
N LEU A 56 -6.38 -4.86 -6.03
CA LEU A 56 -5.88 -5.80 -5.02
C LEU A 56 -6.35 -5.46 -3.61
N THR A 57 -6.54 -4.19 -3.28
CA THR A 57 -7.08 -3.78 -1.97
C THR A 57 -8.53 -4.23 -1.83
N LEU A 58 -9.35 -4.03 -2.85
CA LEU A 58 -10.74 -4.50 -2.86
C LEU A 58 -10.81 -6.03 -2.76
N LEU A 59 -9.98 -6.73 -3.52
CA LEU A 59 -9.86 -8.19 -3.43
C LEU A 59 -9.44 -8.63 -2.01
N ARG A 60 -8.48 -7.95 -1.40
CA ARG A 60 -8.00 -8.24 -0.05
C ARG A 60 -9.06 -7.98 1.02
N ILE A 61 -9.85 -6.93 0.86
CA ILE A 61 -11.00 -6.67 1.76
C ILE A 61 -12.02 -7.79 1.64
N GLY A 62 -12.43 -8.16 0.43
CA GLY A 62 -13.35 -9.27 0.19
C GLY A 62 -12.81 -10.60 0.74
N TRP A 63 -11.51 -10.88 0.51
CA TRP A 63 -10.86 -12.07 1.06
C TRP A 63 -10.89 -12.08 2.59
N ARG A 64 -10.62 -10.94 3.23
CA ARG A 64 -10.63 -10.79 4.69
C ARG A 64 -12.02 -10.98 5.30
N VAL A 65 -13.07 -10.57 4.61
CA VAL A 65 -14.47 -10.81 5.04
C VAL A 65 -14.79 -12.30 4.97
N ALA A 66 -14.40 -12.97 3.87
CA ALA A 66 -14.63 -14.40 3.69
C ALA A 66 -13.72 -15.30 4.56
N ASN A 67 -12.54 -14.80 4.92
CA ASN A 67 -11.52 -15.52 5.70
C ASN A 67 -11.06 -14.64 6.88
N PRO A 68 -11.79 -14.58 7.99
CA PRO A 68 -11.44 -13.75 9.14
C PRO A 68 -10.02 -14.00 9.63
N PRO A 69 -9.29 -12.96 10.05
CA PRO A 69 -7.95 -13.10 10.57
C PRO A 69 -7.94 -13.91 11.87
N PRO A 70 -6.85 -14.63 12.15
CA PRO A 70 -6.71 -15.34 13.41
C PRO A 70 -6.68 -14.36 14.58
N ALA A 71 -7.16 -14.79 15.74
CA ALA A 71 -7.15 -13.99 16.98
C ALA A 71 -5.74 -13.46 17.29
N PHE A 72 -5.68 -12.32 17.95
CA PHE A 72 -4.42 -11.80 18.48
C PHE A 72 -3.82 -12.76 19.48
N PRO A 73 -2.49 -12.83 19.59
CA PRO A 73 -1.84 -13.59 20.65
C PRO A 73 -2.40 -13.17 22.02
N HIS A 74 -2.53 -14.14 22.92
CA HIS A 74 -3.12 -13.91 24.27
C HIS A 74 -2.32 -12.91 25.11
N TYR A 75 -1.00 -12.85 24.89
CA TYR A 75 -0.08 -11.94 25.60
C TYR A 75 -0.12 -10.49 25.08
N PHE A 76 -0.78 -10.20 23.97
CA PHE A 76 -0.97 -8.82 23.51
C PHE A 76 -1.81 -8.04 24.52
N THR A 77 -1.28 -6.89 24.96
CA THR A 77 -2.02 -5.93 25.76
C THR A 77 -3.21 -5.34 25.02
N GLY A 78 -4.16 -4.75 25.75
CA GLY A 78 -5.28 -4.05 25.11
C GLY A 78 -4.82 -2.92 24.18
N GLY A 79 -3.78 -2.18 24.57
CA GLY A 79 -3.18 -1.11 23.77
C GLY A 79 -2.55 -1.62 22.47
N GLU A 80 -1.78 -2.70 22.52
CA GLU A 80 -1.18 -3.30 21.33
C GLU A 80 -2.23 -3.80 20.34
N ARG A 81 -3.31 -4.41 20.83
CA ARG A 81 -4.44 -4.83 19.97
C ARG A 81 -5.13 -3.65 19.31
N LEU A 82 -5.35 -2.56 20.08
CA LEU A 82 -5.97 -1.34 19.54
C LEU A 82 -5.07 -0.71 18.47
N LEU A 83 -3.79 -0.55 18.77
CA LEU A 83 -2.81 0.03 17.84
C LEU A 83 -2.68 -0.80 16.56
N ALA A 84 -2.63 -2.13 16.67
CA ALA A 84 -2.58 -3.01 15.52
C ALA A 84 -3.85 -2.91 14.66
N LYS A 85 -5.04 -2.84 15.27
CA LYS A 85 -6.30 -2.63 14.52
C LYS A 85 -6.32 -1.28 13.81
N ALA A 86 -5.90 -0.20 14.51
CA ALA A 86 -5.85 1.14 13.96
C ALA A 86 -4.86 1.22 12.78
N ALA A 87 -3.67 0.67 12.93
CA ALA A 87 -2.66 0.64 11.86
C ALA A 87 -3.16 -0.13 10.63
N HIS A 88 -3.76 -1.32 10.81
CA HIS A 88 -4.32 -2.06 9.69
C HIS A 88 -5.48 -1.32 9.02
N GLY A 89 -6.36 -0.66 9.78
CA GLY A 89 -7.44 0.17 9.23
C GLY A 89 -6.88 1.34 8.42
N ALA A 90 -5.86 2.04 8.95
CA ALA A 90 -5.18 3.13 8.28
C ALA A 90 -4.51 2.66 6.96
N PHE A 91 -3.87 1.48 6.94
CA PHE A 91 -3.34 0.92 5.69
C PHE A 91 -4.43 0.71 4.65
N TYR A 92 -5.58 0.11 4.99
CA TYR A 92 -6.67 -0.08 4.04
C TYR A 92 -7.20 1.25 3.49
N LEU A 93 -7.34 2.26 4.35
CA LEU A 93 -7.75 3.60 3.93
C LEU A 93 -6.75 4.21 2.96
N LEU A 94 -5.45 4.19 3.30
CA LEU A 94 -4.39 4.79 2.48
C LEU A 94 -4.18 4.04 1.17
N MET A 95 -4.29 2.70 1.15
CA MET A 95 -4.20 1.90 -0.07
C MET A 95 -5.31 2.20 -1.09
N LEU A 96 -6.42 2.81 -0.67
CA LEU A 96 -7.46 3.32 -1.57
C LEU A 96 -7.31 4.82 -1.81
N ALA A 97 -7.11 5.63 -0.76
CA ALA A 97 -7.09 7.09 -0.86
C ALA A 97 -5.93 7.61 -1.71
N ILE A 98 -4.71 7.02 -1.57
CA ILE A 98 -3.55 7.44 -2.34
C ILE A 98 -3.74 7.22 -3.84
N PRO A 99 -4.02 5.99 -4.33
CA PRO A 99 -4.15 5.82 -5.78
C PRO A 99 -5.40 6.48 -6.35
N VAL A 100 -6.49 6.64 -5.58
CA VAL A 100 -7.67 7.39 -6.03
C VAL A 100 -7.33 8.89 -6.18
N SER A 101 -6.64 9.51 -5.22
CA SER A 101 -6.18 10.89 -5.37
C SER A 101 -5.21 11.03 -6.55
N GLY A 102 -4.32 10.05 -6.76
CA GLY A 102 -3.44 9.97 -7.93
C GLY A 102 -4.19 9.87 -9.26
N TRP A 103 -5.33 9.18 -9.27
CA TRP A 103 -6.21 9.09 -10.44
C TRP A 103 -6.93 10.43 -10.71
N VAL A 104 -7.47 11.07 -9.67
CA VAL A 104 -8.11 12.39 -9.79
C VAL A 104 -7.12 13.46 -10.25
N MET A 105 -5.88 13.48 -9.71
CA MET A 105 -4.86 14.43 -10.13
C MET A 105 -4.39 14.25 -11.58
N ALA A 106 -4.69 13.12 -12.24
CA ALA A 106 -4.36 12.92 -13.65
C ALA A 106 -5.05 13.94 -14.59
N ASP A 107 -6.13 14.59 -14.11
CA ASP A 107 -6.80 15.67 -14.84
C ASP A 107 -6.01 16.99 -14.93
N ARG A 108 -4.89 17.13 -14.18
CA ARG A 108 -3.99 18.31 -14.27
C ARG A 108 -3.37 18.50 -15.65
N ASN A 109 -3.31 17.47 -16.46
CA ASN A 109 -2.73 17.53 -17.80
C ASN A 109 -3.60 16.79 -18.82
N THR A 110 -3.32 17.03 -20.11
CA THR A 110 -4.10 16.48 -21.23
C THR A 110 -3.70 15.04 -21.61
N ARG A 111 -2.56 14.55 -21.09
CA ARG A 111 -2.08 13.19 -21.43
C ARG A 111 -3.05 12.12 -20.95
N PRO A 112 -3.28 11.06 -21.73
CA PRO A 112 -4.11 9.95 -21.28
C PRO A 112 -3.49 9.28 -20.04
N LEU A 113 -4.34 8.71 -19.20
CA LEU A 113 -3.93 7.82 -18.12
C LEU A 113 -3.86 6.42 -18.71
N SER A 114 -2.67 5.93 -18.99
CA SER A 114 -2.49 4.63 -19.61
C SER A 114 -2.14 3.57 -18.57
N PHE A 115 -2.79 2.42 -18.64
CA PHE A 115 -2.54 1.24 -17.83
C PHE A 115 -1.53 0.34 -18.55
N PHE A 116 -0.28 0.31 -18.06
CA PHE A 116 0.87 -0.39 -18.64
C PHE A 116 1.12 -0.09 -20.13
N GLY A 117 0.71 1.09 -20.60
CA GLY A 117 0.85 1.46 -22.01
C GLY A 117 -0.08 0.73 -22.98
N ALA A 118 -0.95 -0.15 -22.50
CA ALA A 118 -1.80 -1.02 -23.31
C ALA A 118 -3.27 -0.58 -23.36
N LEU A 119 -3.75 0.08 -22.30
CA LEU A 119 -5.15 0.46 -22.17
C LEU A 119 -5.27 1.86 -21.58
N ASP A 120 -6.04 2.72 -22.22
CA ASP A 120 -6.35 4.04 -21.69
C ASP A 120 -7.47 3.96 -20.66
N VAL A 121 -7.19 4.48 -19.47
CA VAL A 121 -8.14 4.55 -18.35
C VAL A 121 -8.84 5.91 -18.40
N PRO A 122 -10.18 5.95 -18.36
CA PRO A 122 -10.93 7.19 -18.32
C PRO A 122 -10.50 8.06 -17.14
N LYS A 123 -10.36 9.35 -17.36
CA LYS A 123 -10.18 10.34 -16.30
C LYS A 123 -11.54 10.84 -15.81
N PHE A 124 -11.53 11.48 -14.63
CA PHE A 124 -12.78 11.97 -14.02
C PHE A 124 -13.33 13.23 -14.69
N GLY A 125 -12.49 13.99 -15.41
CA GLY A 125 -12.89 15.25 -16.05
C GLY A 125 -13.14 16.37 -15.03
N VAL A 126 -12.43 16.35 -13.89
CA VAL A 126 -12.61 17.37 -12.86
C VAL A 126 -11.92 18.68 -13.22
N ALA A 127 -12.43 19.80 -12.66
CA ALA A 127 -11.82 21.12 -12.82
C ALA A 127 -10.40 21.15 -12.22
N LYS A 128 -9.53 21.98 -12.83
CA LYS A 128 -8.11 22.11 -12.44
C LYS A 128 -7.89 22.30 -10.93
N PRO A 129 -8.64 23.17 -10.21
CA PRO A 129 -8.46 23.34 -8.77
C PRO A 129 -8.68 22.06 -7.96
N ILE A 130 -9.61 21.19 -8.39
CA ILE A 130 -9.87 19.88 -7.75
C ILE A 130 -8.69 18.93 -8.02
N ALA A 131 -8.20 18.90 -9.25
CA ALA A 131 -7.04 18.09 -9.61
C ALA A 131 -5.76 18.54 -8.91
N ASP A 132 -5.58 19.85 -8.70
CA ASP A 132 -4.46 20.42 -7.94
C ASP A 132 -4.57 20.04 -6.44
N ALA A 133 -5.73 20.17 -5.84
CA ALA A 133 -5.96 19.72 -4.47
C ALA A 133 -5.75 18.21 -4.28
N ALA A 134 -6.14 17.40 -5.27
CA ALA A 134 -5.89 15.97 -5.27
C ALA A 134 -4.39 15.63 -5.34
N HIS A 135 -3.59 16.44 -6.02
CA HIS A 135 -2.13 16.31 -6.06
C HIS A 135 -1.50 16.54 -4.69
N GLU A 136 -1.83 17.67 -4.05
CA GLU A 136 -1.36 17.99 -2.69
C GLU A 136 -1.72 16.86 -1.69
N LEU A 137 -2.97 16.39 -1.80
CA LEU A 137 -3.44 15.27 -0.98
C LEU A 137 -2.64 13.99 -1.25
N HIS A 138 -2.39 13.65 -2.54
CA HIS A 138 -1.61 12.47 -2.93
C HIS A 138 -0.22 12.47 -2.32
N GLU A 139 0.50 13.58 -2.42
CA GLU A 139 1.84 13.75 -1.85
C GLU A 139 1.82 13.62 -0.32
N THR A 140 0.90 14.34 0.33
CA THR A 140 0.76 14.30 1.79
C THR A 140 0.47 12.87 2.28
N LEU A 141 -0.49 12.16 1.65
CA LEU A 141 -0.82 10.79 2.00
C LEU A 141 0.32 9.81 1.71
N GLY A 142 1.16 10.09 0.70
CA GLY A 142 2.39 9.35 0.44
C GLY A 142 3.36 9.37 1.63
N TRP A 143 3.59 10.55 2.21
CA TRP A 143 4.40 10.70 3.43
C TRP A 143 3.77 10.01 4.64
N VAL A 144 2.44 10.10 4.80
CA VAL A 144 1.71 9.38 5.86
C VAL A 144 1.86 7.87 5.71
N MET A 145 1.77 7.35 4.48
CA MET A 145 1.97 5.92 4.19
C MET A 145 3.41 5.48 4.54
N LEU A 146 4.41 6.29 4.18
CA LEU A 146 5.82 5.99 4.50
C LEU A 146 6.03 5.94 6.02
N ALA A 147 5.49 6.90 6.77
CA ALA A 147 5.56 6.91 8.23
C ALA A 147 4.85 5.70 8.85
N LEU A 148 3.66 5.37 8.35
CA LEU A 148 2.91 4.20 8.82
C LEU A 148 3.63 2.88 8.51
N LEU A 149 4.27 2.77 7.34
CA LEU A 149 5.08 1.62 6.96
C LEU A 149 6.30 1.46 7.89
N ALA A 150 6.99 2.58 8.19
CA ALA A 150 8.10 2.57 9.14
C ALA A 150 7.65 2.09 10.53
N LEU A 151 6.53 2.62 11.04
CA LEU A 151 5.95 2.20 12.32
C LEU A 151 5.52 0.73 12.31
N HIS A 152 4.99 0.22 11.18
CA HIS A 152 4.63 -1.18 11.03
C HIS A 152 5.86 -2.11 11.12
N ILE A 153 6.95 -1.74 10.46
CA ILE A 153 8.22 -2.48 10.52
C ILE A 153 8.82 -2.40 11.93
N ILE A 154 8.84 -1.22 12.55
CA ILE A 154 9.31 -1.04 13.93
C ILE A 154 8.50 -1.91 14.90
N GLY A 155 7.18 -1.94 14.76
CA GLY A 155 6.31 -2.80 15.56
C GLY A 155 6.64 -4.30 15.41
N LEU A 156 6.88 -4.75 14.17
CA LEU A 156 7.34 -6.11 13.90
C LEU A 156 8.69 -6.39 14.57
N LEU A 157 9.66 -5.48 14.42
CA LEU A 157 11.00 -5.62 15.02
C LEU A 157 10.94 -5.62 16.55
N LYS A 158 10.09 -4.80 17.15
CA LYS A 158 9.84 -4.80 18.60
C LYS A 158 9.43 -6.19 19.06
N HIS A 159 8.43 -6.80 18.42
CA HIS A 159 7.98 -8.15 18.79
C HIS A 159 9.05 -9.21 18.53
N LEU A 160 9.80 -9.10 17.42
CA LEU A 160 10.83 -10.07 17.09
C LEU A 160 12.04 -10.02 18.03
N VAL A 161 12.50 -8.81 18.39
CA VAL A 161 13.76 -8.60 19.14
C VAL A 161 13.52 -8.48 20.64
N LEU A 162 12.57 -7.64 21.06
CA LEU A 162 12.32 -7.35 22.47
C LEU A 162 11.42 -8.39 23.11
N ASP A 163 10.30 -8.73 22.47
CA ASP A 163 9.34 -9.71 22.99
C ASP A 163 9.74 -11.16 22.65
N ARG A 164 10.73 -11.33 21.77
CA ARG A 164 11.20 -12.63 21.27
C ARG A 164 10.08 -13.48 20.66
N ASP A 165 9.09 -12.82 20.06
CA ASP A 165 7.94 -13.42 19.39
C ASP A 165 8.04 -13.27 17.88
N ASN A 166 8.07 -14.39 17.17
CA ASN A 166 8.19 -14.38 15.71
C ASN A 166 6.81 -14.30 15.03
N LEU A 167 6.24 -13.08 14.97
CA LEU A 167 5.00 -12.84 14.26
C LEU A 167 5.06 -13.16 12.75
N LEU A 168 6.25 -13.22 12.15
CA LEU A 168 6.43 -13.57 10.74
C LEU A 168 5.93 -14.99 10.43
N VAL A 169 5.98 -15.89 11.41
CA VAL A 169 5.43 -17.26 11.26
C VAL A 169 3.94 -17.22 10.94
N ARG A 170 3.20 -16.26 11.48
CA ARG A 170 1.76 -16.08 11.17
C ARG A 170 1.54 -15.64 9.73
N MET A 171 2.56 -14.99 9.12
CA MET A 171 2.59 -14.50 7.75
C MET A 171 3.40 -15.41 6.81
N GLY A 172 3.62 -16.66 7.22
CA GLY A 172 4.24 -17.70 6.38
C GLY A 172 5.75 -17.66 6.28
N LEU A 173 6.45 -16.78 7.03
CA LEU A 173 7.90 -16.71 7.04
C LEU A 173 8.47 -17.33 8.31
N GLY A 174 9.36 -18.29 8.14
CA GLY A 174 10.03 -19.01 9.23
C GLY A 174 9.25 -20.21 9.75
N SER A 175 9.94 -21.05 10.51
CA SER A 175 9.39 -22.18 11.23
C SER A 175 9.14 -21.77 12.68
N GLY A 176 7.89 -21.68 13.09
CA GLY A 176 7.54 -21.59 14.50
C GLY A 176 7.71 -22.99 15.12
N ARG A 177 8.56 -23.11 16.14
CA ARG A 177 8.44 -24.27 17.04
C ARG A 177 7.05 -24.18 17.68
N ALA A 178 6.32 -25.28 17.58
CA ALA A 178 5.04 -25.46 18.24
C ALA A 178 5.20 -25.34 19.76
#